data_544cc17280ff0779eb796f2e0bfb85a2
#
_entry.id   544cc17280ff0779eb796f2e0bfb85a2
#
_cell.length_a   1.000
_cell.length_b   1.000
_cell.length_c   1.000
_cell.angle_alpha   90.00
_cell.angle_beta   90.00
_cell.angle_gamma   90.00
#
_symmetry.space_group_name_H-M   'P 1'
#
loop_
_entity.id
_entity.type
_entity.pdbx_description
1 polymer ?
#
loop_
_entity_poly.entity_id
_entity_poly.type
_entity_poly.pdbx_seq_one_letter_code
_entity_poly.pdbx_strand_id
1 'polypeptide(L)'
;FILIMMGCKRTSTPIVKLSSGNINTVTVVTPTLLWETEVGDAIRAAFAFPTEGLPQQEPMFDLRQMPPDVFTGFARSSRAILWVGFSDEVVIRTDKNRYARPQQMTVLSAPDTASLVEMILSQSTSIIKSFKQGEVAERQRRINKSVLKQNILEDRFGIDLVIPSAYRLFKEGTNTAWFQREIQKGHVNLLVYALPKSTSINWIDPLQDVIQIRDSVGKAFVPGRLEGTHLITEEAYEPYVYYTKIGGLPTIETRGTWEVKGDFMAGPFVQYLLDDKVNNRYLVLEGFVFGPSAAKRDYVFETE
;
A
#
# COMPACT_ATOMS: atom_id res chain seq x y z
N PHE A 1 41.09 -20.80 51.89
CA PHE A 1 40.15 -21.02 50.76
C PHE A 1 39.49 -19.70 50.46
N ILE A 2 39.91 -19.06 49.34
CA ILE A 2 39.31 -17.80 48.82
C ILE A 2 38.31 -18.21 47.74
N LEU A 3 37.04 -17.95 47.99
CA LEU A 3 35.95 -18.20 47.03
C LEU A 3 35.80 -16.98 46.14
N ILE A 4 36.29 -17.06 44.89
CA ILE A 4 36.12 -16.01 43.87
C ILE A 4 34.72 -16.16 43.26
N MET A 5 33.80 -15.26 43.65
CA MET A 5 32.48 -15.15 43.05
C MET A 5 32.58 -14.47 41.67
N MET A 6 32.62 -15.21 40.59
CA MET A 6 32.46 -14.73 39.21
C MET A 6 31.03 -14.28 38.98
N GLY A 7 30.78 -13.00 39.13
CA GLY A 7 29.50 -12.38 38.73
C GLY A 7 29.37 -12.31 37.22
N CYS A 8 28.58 -13.16 36.59
CA CYS A 8 28.14 -13.00 35.19
C CYS A 8 27.34 -11.69 35.05
N LYS A 9 27.94 -10.64 34.46
CA LYS A 9 27.20 -9.49 33.93
C LYS A 9 26.29 -10.00 32.79
N ARG A 10 25.01 -10.27 33.06
CA ARG A 10 23.99 -10.40 32.04
C ARG A 10 23.85 -9.03 31.39
N THR A 11 24.40 -8.84 30.20
CA THR A 11 24.06 -7.74 29.30
C THR A 11 22.63 -8.00 28.84
N SER A 12 21.65 -7.42 29.53
CA SER A 12 20.27 -7.39 29.06
C SER A 12 20.24 -6.50 27.83
N THR A 13 20.14 -7.10 26.65
CA THR A 13 19.80 -6.38 25.44
C THR A 13 18.46 -5.66 25.70
N PRO A 14 18.38 -4.34 25.57
CA PRO A 14 17.12 -3.62 25.83
C PRO A 14 16.04 -4.17 24.90
N ILE A 15 14.91 -4.58 25.48
CA ILE A 15 13.76 -5.07 24.74
C ILE A 15 13.19 -3.88 23.96
N VAL A 16 13.44 -3.83 22.65
CA VAL A 16 12.87 -2.80 21.76
C VAL A 16 11.38 -3.04 21.65
N LYS A 17 10.58 -2.04 22.01
CA LYS A 17 9.10 -2.09 21.93
C LYS A 17 8.62 -2.30 20.50
N LEU A 18 7.43 -2.91 20.34
CA LEU A 18 6.77 -2.96 19.04
C LEU A 18 6.36 -1.56 18.60
N SER A 19 6.54 -1.29 17.29
CA SER A 19 6.02 -0.06 16.70
C SER A 19 4.49 -0.06 16.66
N SER A 20 3.93 1.12 16.65
CA SER A 20 2.48 1.36 16.68
C SER A 20 2.05 2.38 15.64
N GLY A 21 0.76 2.55 15.48
CA GLY A 21 0.14 3.53 14.58
C GLY A 21 -0.61 2.90 13.42
N ASN A 22 -1.40 3.74 12.74
CA ASN A 22 -2.13 3.36 11.55
C ASN A 22 -1.17 3.09 10.38
N ILE A 23 -1.64 2.35 9.40
CA ILE A 23 -0.94 2.18 8.13
C ILE A 23 -0.88 3.54 7.41
N ASN A 24 0.15 3.74 6.59
CA ASN A 24 0.36 4.96 5.82
C ASN A 24 0.38 6.25 6.66
N THR A 25 0.88 6.20 7.89
CA THR A 25 1.06 7.38 8.74
C THR A 25 2.55 7.66 8.94
N VAL A 26 2.96 8.90 8.67
CA VAL A 26 4.33 9.39 8.90
C VAL A 26 4.31 10.41 10.03
N THR A 27 5.12 10.19 11.06
CA THR A 27 5.37 11.20 12.10
C THR A 27 6.49 12.12 11.63
N VAL A 28 6.14 13.39 11.41
CA VAL A 28 7.08 14.43 11.02
C VAL A 28 7.55 15.17 12.27
N VAL A 29 8.81 14.94 12.64
CA VAL A 29 9.43 15.60 13.81
C VAL A 29 10.18 16.83 13.31
N THR A 30 9.61 18.02 13.53
CA THR A 30 10.15 19.29 13.08
C THR A 30 9.63 20.42 13.98
N PRO A 31 10.41 21.49 14.24
CA PRO A 31 9.93 22.67 14.96
C PRO A 31 8.67 23.24 14.30
N THR A 32 7.70 23.68 15.11
CA THR A 32 6.42 24.22 14.60
C THR A 32 6.66 25.40 13.65
N LEU A 33 7.57 26.32 14.01
CA LEU A 33 7.91 27.44 13.13
C LEU A 33 8.43 26.99 11.77
N LEU A 34 9.21 25.91 11.72
CA LEU A 34 9.72 25.38 10.44
C LEU A 34 8.61 24.66 9.64
N TRP A 35 7.68 24.02 10.32
CA TRP A 35 6.50 23.42 9.69
C TRP A 35 5.56 24.41 9.01
N GLU A 36 5.54 25.66 9.47
CA GLU A 36 4.73 26.75 8.95
C GLU A 36 5.37 27.51 7.77
N THR A 37 6.57 27.08 7.34
CA THR A 37 7.31 27.67 6.22
C THR A 37 7.26 26.78 4.98
N GLU A 38 7.98 27.19 3.90
CA GLU A 38 8.18 26.42 2.68
C GLU A 38 8.78 25.03 2.92
N VAL A 39 9.44 24.77 4.05
CA VAL A 39 9.90 23.44 4.45
C VAL A 39 8.70 22.53 4.72
N GLY A 40 7.73 23.00 5.49
CA GLY A 40 6.49 22.26 5.73
C GLY A 40 5.66 22.08 4.46
N ASP A 41 5.65 23.08 3.57
CA ASP A 41 5.00 22.96 2.27
C ASP A 41 5.65 21.91 1.39
N ALA A 42 6.98 21.87 1.32
CA ALA A 42 7.72 20.85 0.59
C ALA A 42 7.46 19.43 1.14
N ILE A 43 7.40 19.27 2.48
CA ILE A 43 7.05 17.99 3.10
C ILE A 43 5.64 17.58 2.71
N ARG A 44 4.65 18.47 2.80
CA ARG A 44 3.25 18.18 2.43
C ARG A 44 3.13 17.84 0.95
N ALA A 45 3.75 18.63 0.09
CA ALA A 45 3.73 18.40 -1.36
C ALA A 45 4.33 17.05 -1.74
N ALA A 46 5.41 16.61 -1.09
CA ALA A 46 6.06 15.35 -1.40
C ALA A 46 5.35 14.14 -0.75
N PHE A 47 5.07 14.17 0.55
CA PHE A 47 4.64 12.99 1.31
C PHE A 47 3.12 12.87 1.45
N ALA A 48 2.36 13.96 1.30
CA ALA A 48 0.91 13.95 1.27
C ALA A 48 0.36 14.14 -0.15
N PHE A 49 1.16 13.85 -1.18
CA PHE A 49 0.69 13.87 -2.57
C PHE A 49 -0.52 12.93 -2.72
N PRO A 50 -1.53 13.30 -3.52
CA PRO A 50 -2.71 12.47 -3.72
C PRO A 50 -2.35 11.07 -4.25
N THR A 51 -3.00 10.05 -3.70
CA THR A 51 -2.87 8.67 -4.18
C THR A 51 -3.58 8.52 -5.51
N GLU A 52 -2.88 8.00 -6.51
CA GLU A 52 -3.41 7.80 -7.86
C GLU A 52 -4.47 6.69 -7.91
N GLY A 53 -5.43 6.82 -8.83
CA GLY A 53 -6.49 5.85 -9.03
C GLY A 53 -7.61 5.89 -7.98
N LEU A 54 -7.65 6.92 -7.12
CA LEU A 54 -8.76 7.13 -6.19
C LEU A 54 -9.76 8.15 -6.74
N PRO A 55 -11.07 7.94 -6.59
CA PRO A 55 -12.10 8.87 -7.06
C PRO A 55 -12.15 10.19 -6.26
N GLN A 56 -11.53 10.22 -5.10
CA GLN A 56 -11.35 11.40 -4.26
C GLN A 56 -9.88 11.55 -3.91
N GLN A 57 -9.41 12.78 -3.79
CA GLN A 57 -8.04 13.04 -3.38
C GLN A 57 -7.82 12.63 -1.93
N GLU A 58 -7.04 11.57 -1.74
CA GLU A 58 -6.59 11.11 -0.43
C GLU A 58 -5.06 11.12 -0.41
N PRO A 59 -4.43 11.65 0.66
CA PRO A 59 -2.98 11.77 0.71
C PRO A 59 -2.31 10.40 0.78
N MET A 60 -1.14 10.27 0.16
CA MET A 60 -0.34 9.05 0.19
C MET A 60 0.02 8.62 1.63
N PHE A 61 0.35 9.59 2.48
CA PHE A 61 0.56 9.40 3.92
C PHE A 61 -0.22 10.44 4.72
N ASP A 62 -0.77 10.01 5.85
CA ASP A 62 -1.24 10.91 6.89
C ASP A 62 -0.03 11.48 7.61
N LEU A 63 0.20 12.78 7.52
CA LEU A 63 1.30 13.45 8.20
C LEU A 63 0.88 13.90 9.60
N ARG A 64 1.66 13.50 10.61
CA ARG A 64 1.51 13.92 12.00
C ARG A 64 2.72 14.70 12.43
N GLN A 65 2.63 16.03 12.35
CA GLN A 65 3.71 16.88 12.82
C GLN A 65 3.74 16.95 14.35
N MET A 66 4.96 16.98 14.90
CA MET A 66 5.22 17.30 16.30
C MET A 66 6.60 17.94 16.46
N PRO A 67 6.74 18.87 17.42
CA PRO A 67 8.05 19.46 17.76
C PRO A 67 9.00 18.41 18.37
N PRO A 68 10.34 18.61 18.22
CA PRO A 68 11.33 17.67 18.75
C PRO A 68 11.26 17.45 20.27
N ASP A 69 10.93 18.46 21.04
CA ASP A 69 10.84 18.42 22.51
C ASP A 69 9.70 17.52 23.03
N VAL A 70 8.60 17.39 22.28
CA VAL A 70 7.49 16.48 22.62
C VAL A 70 7.63 15.09 21.98
N PHE A 71 8.64 14.87 21.14
CA PHE A 71 8.92 13.56 20.58
C PHE A 71 9.54 12.62 21.60
N THR A 72 8.73 12.19 22.57
CA THR A 72 9.11 11.34 23.70
C THR A 72 8.13 10.18 23.89
N GLY A 73 8.45 9.26 24.78
CA GLY A 73 7.53 8.21 25.24
C GLY A 73 6.88 7.42 24.10
N PHE A 74 5.55 7.51 24.01
CA PHE A 74 4.76 6.78 23.00
C PHE A 74 4.98 7.30 21.57
N ALA A 75 5.24 8.60 21.39
CA ALA A 75 5.50 9.17 20.05
C ALA A 75 6.67 8.49 19.35
N ARG A 76 7.68 8.04 20.10
CA ARG A 76 8.83 7.29 19.58
C ARG A 76 8.50 5.90 19.09
N SER A 77 7.29 5.40 19.32
CA SER A 77 6.86 4.09 18.78
C SER A 77 6.31 4.15 17.35
N SER A 78 6.21 5.32 16.73
CA SER A 78 5.79 5.50 15.35
C SER A 78 6.67 4.68 14.40
N ARG A 79 6.07 4.05 13.39
CA ARG A 79 6.74 3.15 12.44
C ARG A 79 7.61 3.89 11.43
N ALA A 80 7.03 4.93 10.80
CA ALA A 80 7.70 5.82 9.87
C ALA A 80 7.88 7.20 10.51
N ILE A 81 9.11 7.67 10.57
CA ILE A 81 9.48 8.96 11.17
C ILE A 81 10.33 9.74 10.17
N LEU A 82 9.90 10.95 9.86
CA LEU A 82 10.68 11.93 9.12
C LEU A 82 11.10 13.04 10.08
N TRP A 83 12.39 13.13 10.38
CA TRP A 83 12.96 14.18 11.20
C TRP A 83 13.54 15.26 10.30
N VAL A 84 13.10 16.51 10.45
CA VAL A 84 13.57 17.65 9.66
C VAL A 84 13.94 18.80 10.59
N GLY A 85 15.15 19.34 10.45
CA GLY A 85 15.60 20.43 11.30
C GLY A 85 16.91 21.04 10.85
N PHE A 86 17.30 22.15 11.49
CA PHE A 86 18.57 22.80 11.22
C PHE A 86 19.76 22.08 11.87
N SER A 87 20.90 22.10 11.21
CA SER A 87 22.20 21.69 11.72
C SER A 87 23.31 22.40 10.94
N ASP A 88 24.49 22.52 11.53
CA ASP A 88 25.64 23.16 10.87
C ASP A 88 26.10 22.38 9.62
N GLU A 89 25.82 21.07 9.58
CA GLU A 89 26.21 20.20 8.48
C GLU A 89 24.95 19.63 7.78
N VAL A 90 25.09 19.31 6.49
CA VAL A 90 24.09 18.57 5.73
C VAL A 90 24.08 17.12 6.17
N VAL A 91 22.95 16.65 6.70
CA VAL A 91 22.78 15.27 7.17
C VAL A 91 21.61 14.60 6.47
N ILE A 92 21.88 13.47 5.80
CA ILE A 92 20.88 12.53 5.28
C ILE A 92 21.18 11.17 5.91
N ARG A 93 20.32 10.71 6.80
CA ARG A 93 20.53 9.44 7.51
C ARG A 93 19.23 8.70 7.71
N THR A 94 19.26 7.38 7.57
CA THR A 94 18.13 6.50 7.91
C THR A 94 18.55 5.51 8.98
N ASP A 95 17.88 5.58 10.12
CA ASP A 95 18.04 4.67 11.25
C ASP A 95 16.91 3.63 11.23
N LYS A 96 17.25 2.35 11.41
CA LYS A 96 16.28 1.27 11.57
C LYS A 96 16.15 0.85 13.02
N ASN A 97 14.92 0.69 13.50
CA ASN A 97 14.60 0.14 14.83
C ASN A 97 15.24 0.91 16.00
N ARG A 98 15.34 2.23 15.89
CA ARG A 98 16.00 3.06 16.91
C ARG A 98 15.24 3.09 18.25
N TYR A 99 13.92 3.18 18.21
CA TYR A 99 13.08 3.30 19.40
C TYR A 99 11.99 2.21 19.47
N ALA A 100 11.62 1.64 18.33
CA ALA A 100 10.60 0.62 18.23
C ALA A 100 10.93 -0.33 17.06
N ARG A 101 10.23 -1.46 16.94
CA ARG A 101 10.46 -2.45 15.87
C ARG A 101 9.13 -2.97 15.31
N PRO A 102 8.95 -3.02 13.98
CA PRO A 102 9.80 -2.40 12.94
C PRO A 102 9.67 -0.89 12.95
N GLN A 103 10.75 -0.18 12.68
CA GLN A 103 10.75 1.28 12.61
C GLN A 103 11.79 1.75 11.60
N GLN A 104 11.44 2.80 10.87
CA GLN A 104 12.35 3.54 10.03
C GLN A 104 12.26 5.02 10.38
N MET A 105 13.41 5.64 10.66
CA MET A 105 13.55 7.05 10.94
C MET A 105 14.53 7.66 9.95
N THR A 106 14.05 8.55 9.08
CA THR A 106 14.90 9.33 8.18
C THR A 106 15.12 10.72 8.77
N VAL A 107 16.36 11.13 8.84
CA VAL A 107 16.79 12.44 9.35
C VAL A 107 17.31 13.25 8.16
N LEU A 108 16.73 14.43 7.98
CA LEU A 108 17.16 15.45 7.03
C LEU A 108 17.50 16.71 7.82
N SER A 109 18.75 17.16 7.75
CA SER A 109 19.16 18.40 8.42
C SER A 109 20.13 19.19 7.54
N ALA A 110 19.98 20.51 7.55
CA ALA A 110 20.81 21.43 6.78
C ALA A 110 20.93 22.80 7.47
N PRO A 111 21.88 23.68 7.06
CA PRO A 111 22.09 24.97 7.73
C PRO A 111 20.96 25.98 7.53
N ASP A 112 20.21 25.88 6.44
CA ASP A 112 19.21 26.87 6.06
C ASP A 112 17.97 26.24 5.41
N THR A 113 16.92 27.03 5.28
CA THR A 113 15.63 26.66 4.73
C THR A 113 15.72 26.19 3.28
N ALA A 114 16.47 26.90 2.42
CA ALA A 114 16.57 26.56 1.00
C ALA A 114 17.22 25.18 0.81
N SER A 115 18.29 24.91 1.53
CA SER A 115 18.97 23.60 1.53
C SER A 115 18.05 22.48 2.05
N LEU A 116 17.22 22.73 3.07
CA LEU A 116 16.24 21.75 3.55
C LEU A 116 15.17 21.45 2.49
N VAL A 117 14.63 22.47 1.81
CA VAL A 117 13.62 22.29 0.75
C VAL A 117 14.21 21.47 -0.40
N GLU A 118 15.39 21.82 -0.90
CA GLU A 118 16.07 21.08 -1.97
C GLU A 118 16.31 19.61 -1.56
N MET A 119 16.78 19.39 -0.33
CA MET A 119 17.00 18.04 0.20
C MET A 119 15.71 17.23 0.29
N ILE A 120 14.62 17.81 0.79
CA ILE A 120 13.30 17.15 0.87
C ILE A 120 12.84 16.72 -0.52
N LEU A 121 12.89 17.62 -1.49
CA LEU A 121 12.43 17.34 -2.85
C LEU A 121 13.31 16.29 -3.54
N SER A 122 14.64 16.40 -3.43
CA SER A 122 15.57 15.45 -4.06
C SER A 122 15.53 14.05 -3.43
N GLN A 123 15.28 13.93 -2.13
CA GLN A 123 15.27 12.64 -1.40
C GLN A 123 13.88 12.02 -1.28
N SER A 124 12.80 12.75 -1.53
CA SER A 124 11.41 12.32 -1.28
C SER A 124 11.10 10.96 -1.90
N THR A 125 11.42 10.75 -3.18
CA THR A 125 11.12 9.50 -3.91
C THR A 125 11.72 8.28 -3.22
N SER A 126 12.98 8.36 -2.79
CA SER A 126 13.68 7.26 -2.13
C SER A 126 13.11 6.98 -0.73
N ILE A 127 12.79 8.04 0.02
CA ILE A 127 12.21 7.95 1.36
C ILE A 127 10.80 7.38 1.29
N ILE A 128 9.96 7.87 0.38
CA ILE A 128 8.59 7.37 0.14
C ILE A 128 8.61 5.87 -0.19
N LYS A 129 9.47 5.47 -1.13
CA LYS A 129 9.63 4.05 -1.49
C LYS A 129 9.99 3.19 -0.27
N SER A 130 10.90 3.67 0.55
CA SER A 130 11.34 2.94 1.73
C SER A 130 10.27 2.88 2.82
N PHE A 131 9.52 3.97 3.06
CA PHE A 131 8.38 3.98 3.99
C PHE A 131 7.26 3.05 3.50
N LYS A 132 6.89 3.11 2.20
CA LYS A 132 5.89 2.22 1.61
C LYS A 132 6.27 0.74 1.77
N GLN A 133 7.53 0.37 1.52
CA GLN A 133 8.01 -1.00 1.77
C GLN A 133 7.81 -1.42 3.23
N GLY A 134 8.08 -0.53 4.18
CA GLY A 134 7.82 -0.76 5.60
C GLY A 134 6.33 -0.96 5.92
N GLU A 135 5.46 -0.18 5.30
CA GLU A 135 4.01 -0.27 5.49
C GLU A 135 3.41 -1.55 4.85
N VAL A 136 3.90 -1.96 3.67
CA VAL A 136 3.54 -3.24 3.04
C VAL A 136 3.94 -4.41 3.96
N ALA A 137 5.17 -4.43 4.45
CA ALA A 137 5.63 -5.47 5.38
C ALA A 137 4.81 -5.52 6.67
N GLU A 138 4.43 -4.36 7.22
CA GLU A 138 3.54 -4.29 8.39
C GLU A 138 2.13 -4.77 8.06
N ARG A 139 1.60 -4.44 6.89
CA ARG A 139 0.28 -4.92 6.43
C ARG A 139 0.28 -6.44 6.33
N GLN A 140 1.26 -7.02 5.65
CA GLN A 140 1.45 -8.47 5.54
C GLN A 140 1.56 -9.14 6.93
N ARG A 141 2.34 -8.54 7.85
CA ARG A 141 2.44 -9.03 9.23
C ARG A 141 1.09 -9.03 9.96
N ARG A 142 0.24 -8.01 9.71
CA ARG A 142 -1.12 -7.95 10.29
C ARG A 142 -2.03 -9.00 9.69
N ILE A 143 -2.01 -9.17 8.36
CA ILE A 143 -2.78 -10.19 7.63
C ILE A 143 -2.43 -11.60 8.14
N ASN A 144 -1.14 -11.90 8.30
CA ASN A 144 -0.65 -13.19 8.77
C ASN A 144 -1.09 -13.58 10.20
N LYS A 145 -1.67 -12.64 10.98
CA LYS A 145 -2.22 -12.97 12.29
C LYS A 145 -3.53 -13.77 12.22
N SER A 146 -4.29 -13.61 11.14
CA SER A 146 -5.56 -14.30 10.94
C SER A 146 -5.86 -14.43 9.45
N VAL A 147 -5.56 -15.60 8.91
CA VAL A 147 -5.62 -15.94 7.49
C VAL A 147 -6.88 -16.74 7.20
N LEU A 148 -7.50 -16.48 6.06
CA LEU A 148 -8.61 -17.27 5.53
C LEU A 148 -8.11 -18.68 5.17
N LYS A 149 -8.70 -19.70 5.78
CA LYS A 149 -8.42 -21.09 5.44
C LYS A 149 -9.23 -21.44 4.18
N GLN A 150 -8.55 -21.58 3.07
CA GLN A 150 -9.14 -21.96 1.79
C GLN A 150 -8.05 -22.59 0.90
N ASN A 151 -8.44 -23.49 0.01
CA ASN A 151 -7.52 -24.16 -0.92
C ASN A 151 -7.81 -23.81 -2.37
N ILE A 152 -8.89 -23.04 -2.64
CA ILE A 152 -9.36 -22.78 -4.01
C ILE A 152 -8.30 -22.11 -4.90
N LEU A 153 -7.45 -21.27 -4.31
CA LEU A 153 -6.39 -20.57 -5.06
C LEU A 153 -5.23 -21.50 -5.38
N GLU A 154 -4.87 -22.39 -4.48
CA GLU A 154 -3.86 -23.42 -4.71
C GLU A 154 -4.37 -24.47 -5.69
N ASP A 155 -5.57 -25.01 -5.46
CA ASP A 155 -6.14 -26.11 -6.25
C ASP A 155 -6.44 -25.69 -7.71
N ARG A 156 -6.90 -24.46 -7.94
CA ARG A 156 -7.31 -23.99 -9.28
C ARG A 156 -6.28 -23.17 -10.00
N PHE A 157 -5.55 -22.34 -9.25
CA PHE A 157 -4.62 -21.40 -9.85
C PHE A 157 -3.16 -21.74 -9.54
N GLY A 158 -2.88 -22.69 -8.64
CA GLY A 158 -1.52 -23.05 -8.23
C GLY A 158 -0.77 -21.86 -7.61
N ILE A 159 -1.48 -21.00 -6.87
CA ILE A 159 -0.91 -19.83 -6.22
C ILE A 159 -1.16 -19.85 -4.71
N ASP A 160 -0.14 -19.40 -3.98
CA ASP A 160 -0.24 -19.13 -2.55
C ASP A 160 -0.45 -17.63 -2.33
N LEU A 161 -1.71 -17.23 -2.17
CA LEU A 161 -2.10 -15.86 -1.85
C LEU A 161 -2.70 -15.81 -0.45
N VAL A 162 -2.07 -15.06 0.44
CA VAL A 162 -2.53 -14.91 1.82
C VAL A 162 -3.65 -13.88 1.90
N ILE A 163 -4.87 -14.37 2.16
CA ILE A 163 -6.07 -13.55 2.28
C ILE A 163 -6.45 -13.42 3.77
N PRO A 164 -6.79 -12.22 4.29
CA PRO A 164 -7.29 -12.05 5.65
C PRO A 164 -8.55 -12.89 5.93
N SER A 165 -8.69 -13.43 7.14
CA SER A 165 -9.87 -14.23 7.53
C SER A 165 -11.20 -13.48 7.53
N ALA A 166 -11.17 -12.15 7.43
CA ALA A 166 -12.36 -11.33 7.29
C ALA A 166 -13.02 -11.43 5.88
N TYR A 167 -12.28 -11.98 4.89
CA TYR A 167 -12.83 -12.26 3.57
C TYR A 167 -13.54 -13.61 3.55
N ARG A 168 -14.50 -13.73 2.66
CA ARG A 168 -15.17 -15.00 2.33
C ARG A 168 -15.19 -15.19 0.82
N LEU A 169 -15.18 -16.41 0.35
CA LEU A 169 -15.48 -16.72 -1.04
C LEU A 169 -16.92 -16.29 -1.32
N PHE A 170 -17.08 -15.33 -2.22
CA PHE A 170 -18.39 -14.77 -2.58
C PHE A 170 -18.99 -15.47 -3.80
N LYS A 171 -18.16 -15.69 -4.83
CA LYS A 171 -18.56 -16.36 -6.07
C LYS A 171 -17.35 -17.07 -6.68
N GLU A 172 -17.60 -18.20 -7.32
CA GLU A 172 -16.59 -18.94 -8.05
C GLU A 172 -17.06 -19.32 -9.45
N GLY A 173 -16.13 -19.44 -10.38
CA GLY A 173 -16.32 -19.93 -11.75
C GLY A 173 -15.19 -20.88 -12.11
N THR A 174 -15.17 -21.39 -13.35
CA THR A 174 -14.14 -22.33 -13.82
C THR A 174 -12.73 -21.77 -13.67
N ASN A 175 -12.51 -20.52 -14.12
CA ASN A 175 -11.22 -19.84 -14.11
C ASN A 175 -11.28 -18.53 -13.30
N THR A 176 -12.19 -18.41 -12.35
CA THR A 176 -12.42 -17.16 -11.61
C THR A 176 -12.80 -17.48 -10.17
N ALA A 177 -12.26 -16.71 -9.22
CA ALA A 177 -12.63 -16.75 -7.81
C ALA A 177 -12.78 -15.31 -7.30
N TRP A 178 -13.89 -15.02 -6.64
CA TRP A 178 -14.18 -13.71 -6.07
C TRP A 178 -14.35 -13.83 -4.57
N PHE A 179 -13.49 -13.14 -3.83
CA PHE A 179 -13.56 -13.01 -2.39
C PHE A 179 -14.04 -11.62 -2.02
N GLN A 180 -14.84 -11.53 -0.96
CA GLN A 180 -15.40 -10.28 -0.50
C GLN A 180 -15.30 -10.15 1.00
N ARG A 181 -15.02 -8.93 1.47
CA ARG A 181 -15.07 -8.52 2.87
C ARG A 181 -16.02 -7.34 3.02
N GLU A 182 -16.93 -7.43 3.97
CA GLU A 182 -17.80 -6.33 4.31
C GLU A 182 -17.04 -5.26 5.12
N ILE A 183 -17.33 -4.00 4.82
CA ILE A 183 -16.88 -2.84 5.58
C ILE A 183 -18.10 -1.99 5.94
N GLN A 184 -17.93 -0.98 6.78
CA GLN A 184 -19.02 -0.07 7.07
C GLN A 184 -19.52 0.61 5.78
N LYS A 185 -20.73 0.29 5.37
CA LYS A 185 -21.41 0.78 4.16
C LYS A 185 -20.69 0.44 2.84
N GLY A 186 -20.17 -0.78 2.71
CA GLY A 186 -19.56 -1.19 1.46
C GLY A 186 -18.80 -2.50 1.54
N HIS A 187 -17.94 -2.74 0.56
CA HIS A 187 -17.20 -3.98 0.41
C HIS A 187 -15.79 -3.73 -0.12
N VAL A 188 -14.85 -4.56 0.32
CA VAL A 188 -13.55 -4.74 -0.34
C VAL A 188 -13.58 -6.09 -1.02
N ASN A 189 -13.18 -6.14 -2.28
CA ASN A 189 -13.27 -7.28 -3.14
C ASN A 189 -11.89 -7.69 -3.65
N LEU A 190 -11.66 -8.99 -3.76
CA LEU A 190 -10.50 -9.59 -4.40
C LEU A 190 -11.01 -10.53 -5.48
N LEU A 191 -10.66 -10.26 -6.73
CA LEU A 191 -11.01 -11.07 -7.87
C LEU A 191 -9.74 -11.69 -8.44
N VAL A 192 -9.74 -13.00 -8.59
CA VAL A 192 -8.64 -13.77 -9.18
C VAL A 192 -9.17 -14.49 -10.40
N TYR A 193 -8.50 -14.35 -11.54
CA TYR A 193 -8.88 -15.10 -12.75
C TYR A 193 -7.67 -15.41 -13.63
N ALA A 194 -7.81 -16.46 -14.43
CA ALA A 194 -6.82 -16.87 -15.40
C ALA A 194 -7.33 -16.69 -16.84
N LEU A 195 -6.45 -16.20 -17.70
CA LEU A 195 -6.70 -16.06 -19.13
C LEU A 195 -5.76 -16.97 -19.91
N PRO A 196 -6.19 -17.56 -21.04
CA PRO A 196 -5.32 -18.36 -21.88
C PRO A 196 -4.18 -17.49 -22.41
N LYS A 197 -3.01 -18.08 -22.62
CA LYS A 197 -1.84 -17.37 -23.16
C LYS A 197 -2.04 -16.84 -24.57
N SER A 198 -3.03 -17.36 -25.30
CA SER A 198 -3.46 -16.86 -26.60
C SER A 198 -4.20 -15.51 -26.55
N THR A 199 -4.54 -15.01 -25.35
CA THR A 199 -5.09 -13.66 -25.20
C THR A 199 -4.06 -12.65 -25.68
N SER A 200 -4.45 -11.80 -26.63
CA SER A 200 -3.54 -10.76 -27.14
C SER A 200 -3.38 -9.65 -26.11
N ILE A 201 -2.13 -9.34 -25.76
CA ILE A 201 -1.79 -8.23 -24.85
C ILE A 201 -0.57 -7.52 -25.41
N ASN A 202 -0.73 -6.25 -25.73
CA ASN A 202 0.38 -5.39 -26.11
C ASN A 202 1.15 -4.92 -24.86
N TRP A 203 2.27 -5.55 -24.57
CA TRP A 203 3.09 -5.22 -23.39
C TRP A 203 3.81 -3.87 -23.49
N ILE A 204 3.80 -3.20 -24.63
CA ILE A 204 4.40 -1.86 -24.81
C ILE A 204 3.36 -0.79 -24.46
N ASP A 205 2.11 -1.01 -24.86
CA ASP A 205 0.98 -0.12 -24.61
C ASP A 205 -0.24 -0.97 -24.24
N PRO A 206 -0.35 -1.43 -22.98
CA PRO A 206 -1.32 -2.45 -22.60
C PRO A 206 -2.67 -1.90 -22.19
N LEU A 207 -2.84 -0.57 -22.07
CA LEU A 207 -4.00 0.02 -21.39
C LEU A 207 -5.33 -0.42 -22.00
N GLN A 208 -5.47 -0.35 -23.32
CA GLN A 208 -6.72 -0.71 -23.99
C GLN A 208 -7.02 -2.21 -23.87
N ASP A 209 -6.01 -3.06 -23.97
CA ASP A 209 -6.17 -4.51 -23.81
C ASP A 209 -6.60 -4.85 -22.38
N VAL A 210 -5.99 -4.21 -21.38
CA VAL A 210 -6.34 -4.40 -19.96
C VAL A 210 -7.78 -3.96 -19.69
N ILE A 211 -8.21 -2.80 -20.20
CA ILE A 211 -9.59 -2.32 -20.06
C ILE A 211 -10.57 -3.31 -20.70
N GLN A 212 -10.33 -3.74 -21.94
CA GLN A 212 -11.21 -4.69 -22.64
C GLN A 212 -11.33 -6.03 -21.91
N ILE A 213 -10.22 -6.56 -21.41
CA ILE A 213 -10.19 -7.80 -20.63
C ILE A 213 -11.00 -7.62 -19.36
N ARG A 214 -10.72 -6.55 -18.61
CA ARG A 214 -11.36 -6.24 -17.34
C ARG A 214 -12.87 -6.09 -17.49
N ASP A 215 -13.32 -5.32 -18.48
CA ASP A 215 -14.73 -5.06 -18.75
C ASP A 215 -15.47 -6.33 -19.24
N SER A 216 -14.79 -7.17 -20.02
CA SER A 216 -15.32 -8.47 -20.42
C SER A 216 -15.57 -9.40 -19.23
N VAL A 217 -14.61 -9.46 -18.30
CA VAL A 217 -14.74 -10.23 -17.06
C VAL A 217 -15.80 -9.61 -16.15
N GLY A 218 -15.83 -8.29 -16.02
CA GLY A 218 -16.85 -7.55 -15.27
C GLY A 218 -18.26 -7.89 -15.76
N LYS A 219 -18.48 -7.82 -17.06
CA LYS A 219 -19.77 -8.16 -17.70
C LYS A 219 -20.17 -9.62 -17.47
N ALA A 220 -19.24 -10.55 -17.54
CA ALA A 220 -19.52 -11.97 -17.41
C ALA A 220 -19.68 -12.43 -15.96
N PHE A 221 -18.96 -11.81 -15.03
CA PHE A 221 -18.79 -12.38 -13.69
C PHE A 221 -19.17 -11.46 -12.52
N VAL A 222 -19.10 -10.14 -12.71
CA VAL A 222 -19.37 -9.15 -11.65
C VAL A 222 -20.64 -8.35 -11.96
N PRO A 223 -21.83 -8.90 -11.66
CA PRO A 223 -23.09 -8.18 -11.87
C PRO A 223 -23.21 -7.00 -10.92
N GLY A 224 -23.88 -5.96 -11.37
CA GLY A 224 -24.33 -4.89 -10.51
C GLY A 224 -25.55 -5.28 -9.67
N ARG A 225 -26.05 -4.31 -8.92
CA ARG A 225 -27.22 -4.49 -8.04
C ARG A 225 -28.54 -4.66 -8.81
N LEU A 226 -28.66 -4.01 -9.96
CA LEU A 226 -29.84 -4.06 -10.82
C LEU A 226 -29.64 -5.09 -11.93
N GLU A 227 -30.72 -5.71 -12.39
CA GLU A 227 -30.68 -6.67 -13.48
C GLU A 227 -30.08 -6.06 -14.76
N GLY A 228 -29.20 -6.78 -15.43
CA GLY A 228 -28.51 -6.33 -16.64
C GLY A 228 -27.35 -5.38 -16.43
N THR A 229 -27.12 -4.91 -15.19
CA THR A 229 -25.98 -4.05 -14.86
C THR A 229 -24.74 -4.88 -14.52
N HIS A 230 -23.55 -4.33 -14.77
CA HIS A 230 -22.27 -5.01 -14.52
C HIS A 230 -21.13 -4.01 -14.35
N LEU A 231 -20.05 -4.49 -13.75
CA LEU A 231 -18.84 -3.71 -13.53
C LEU A 231 -18.10 -3.45 -14.85
N ILE A 232 -17.68 -2.20 -15.03
CA ILE A 232 -16.76 -1.75 -16.09
C ILE A 232 -15.67 -0.86 -15.52
N THR A 233 -14.64 -0.57 -16.31
CA THR A 233 -13.70 0.52 -16.04
C THR A 233 -14.44 1.83 -16.29
N GLU A 234 -14.27 2.82 -15.40
CA GLU A 234 -14.89 4.13 -15.56
C GLU A 234 -14.36 4.83 -16.82
N GLU A 235 -15.28 5.28 -17.68
CA GLU A 235 -14.93 5.85 -18.99
C GLU A 235 -14.38 7.27 -18.89
N ALA A 236 -14.63 8.00 -17.78
CA ALA A 236 -14.25 9.40 -17.62
C ALA A 236 -12.76 9.61 -17.23
N TYR A 237 -12.12 8.60 -16.65
CA TYR A 237 -10.75 8.70 -16.13
C TYR A 237 -9.89 7.56 -16.65
N GLU A 238 -8.81 7.93 -17.34
CA GLU A 238 -7.83 6.97 -17.83
C GLU A 238 -7.05 6.34 -16.67
N PRO A 239 -6.98 4.99 -16.58
CA PRO A 239 -6.19 4.32 -15.55
C PRO A 239 -4.69 4.53 -15.71
N TYR A 240 -3.99 4.55 -14.59
CA TYR A 240 -2.53 4.55 -14.53
C TYR A 240 -1.98 3.15 -14.77
N VAL A 241 -0.90 3.04 -15.53
CA VAL A 241 -0.24 1.76 -15.86
C VAL A 241 1.22 1.79 -15.41
N TYR A 242 1.63 0.73 -14.72
CA TYR A 242 2.99 0.54 -14.24
C TYR A 242 3.49 -0.87 -14.57
N TYR A 243 4.81 -1.02 -14.65
CA TYR A 243 5.45 -2.31 -14.84
C TYR A 243 6.20 -2.71 -13.58
N THR A 244 5.92 -3.92 -13.11
CA THR A 244 6.51 -4.45 -11.88
C THR A 244 6.79 -5.95 -12.00
N LYS A 245 7.14 -6.60 -10.90
CA LYS A 245 7.26 -8.05 -10.80
C LYS A 245 6.61 -8.54 -9.52
N ILE A 246 5.79 -9.56 -9.62
CA ILE A 246 5.19 -10.26 -8.48
C ILE A 246 5.59 -11.73 -8.55
N GLY A 247 6.16 -12.27 -7.46
CA GLY A 247 6.67 -13.62 -7.45
C GLY A 247 7.75 -13.91 -8.52
N GLY A 248 8.46 -12.86 -8.98
CA GLY A 248 9.44 -12.95 -10.07
C GLY A 248 8.83 -12.87 -11.49
N LEU A 249 7.50 -12.90 -11.63
CA LEU A 249 6.81 -12.83 -12.92
C LEU A 249 6.69 -11.37 -13.39
N PRO A 250 6.93 -11.08 -14.69
CA PRO A 250 6.61 -9.78 -15.25
C PRO A 250 5.14 -9.46 -15.07
N THR A 251 4.84 -8.25 -14.63
CA THR A 251 3.49 -7.86 -14.22
C THR A 251 3.17 -6.45 -14.70
N ILE A 252 1.98 -6.28 -15.26
CA ILE A 252 1.36 -4.99 -15.52
C ILE A 252 0.48 -4.67 -14.31
N GLU A 253 0.76 -3.56 -13.63
CA GLU A 253 -0.08 -3.01 -12.58
C GLU A 253 -0.93 -1.89 -13.18
N THR A 254 -2.25 -1.93 -12.95
CA THR A 254 -3.18 -0.90 -13.41
C THR A 254 -3.97 -0.37 -12.23
N ARG A 255 -4.04 0.95 -12.09
CA ARG A 255 -4.78 1.65 -11.03
C ARG A 255 -5.79 2.60 -11.65
N GLY A 256 -7.03 2.56 -11.21
CA GLY A 256 -8.06 3.43 -11.72
C GLY A 256 -9.36 3.34 -10.95
N THR A 257 -10.40 3.82 -11.57
CA THR A 257 -11.76 3.78 -11.06
C THR A 257 -12.63 2.83 -11.88
N TRP A 258 -13.54 2.17 -11.21
CA TRP A 258 -14.57 1.33 -11.81
C TRP A 258 -15.94 1.94 -11.55
N GLU A 259 -16.87 1.64 -12.42
CA GLU A 259 -18.28 1.95 -12.24
C GLU A 259 -19.16 0.75 -12.61
N VAL A 260 -20.42 0.80 -12.24
CA VAL A 260 -21.42 -0.15 -12.71
C VAL A 260 -22.17 0.47 -13.87
N LYS A 261 -22.06 -0.15 -15.05
CA LYS A 261 -22.83 0.27 -16.22
C LYS A 261 -24.33 0.10 -15.96
N GLY A 262 -25.04 1.25 -15.89
CA GLY A 262 -26.46 1.30 -15.63
C GLY A 262 -26.87 1.40 -14.15
N ASP A 263 -25.95 1.66 -13.22
CA ASP A 263 -26.24 1.96 -11.81
C ASP A 263 -25.21 2.96 -11.25
N PHE A 264 -25.56 3.65 -10.15
CA PHE A 264 -24.70 4.65 -9.48
C PHE A 264 -23.76 4.00 -8.46
N MET A 265 -22.93 3.07 -8.88
CA MET A 265 -21.90 2.46 -8.05
C MET A 265 -20.55 2.64 -8.72
N ALA A 266 -19.59 3.17 -7.99
CA ALA A 266 -18.22 3.38 -8.44
C ALA A 266 -17.21 3.27 -7.30
N GLY A 267 -15.94 3.10 -7.63
CA GLY A 267 -14.86 3.08 -6.67
C GLY A 267 -13.50 2.83 -7.30
N PRO A 268 -12.43 2.79 -6.51
CA PRO A 268 -11.10 2.50 -7.01
C PRO A 268 -10.87 1.01 -7.21
N PHE A 269 -9.93 0.70 -8.12
CA PHE A 269 -9.36 -0.64 -8.26
C PHE A 269 -7.84 -0.58 -8.42
N VAL A 270 -7.20 -1.69 -8.07
CA VAL A 270 -5.84 -2.02 -8.46
C VAL A 270 -5.85 -3.43 -9.05
N GLN A 271 -5.24 -3.59 -10.22
CA GLN A 271 -5.16 -4.86 -10.93
C GLN A 271 -3.71 -5.19 -11.25
N TYR A 272 -3.37 -6.46 -11.12
CA TYR A 272 -2.08 -7.02 -11.48
C TYR A 272 -2.30 -8.11 -12.53
N LEU A 273 -1.78 -7.91 -13.73
CA LEU A 273 -1.79 -8.89 -14.81
C LEU A 273 -0.38 -9.49 -14.93
N LEU A 274 -0.25 -10.77 -14.54
CA LEU A 274 1.01 -11.48 -14.45
C LEU A 274 1.23 -12.37 -15.69
N ASP A 275 2.43 -12.32 -16.26
CA ASP A 275 2.86 -13.23 -17.33
C ASP A 275 3.36 -14.58 -16.76
N ASP A 276 2.44 -15.51 -16.53
CA ASP A 276 2.75 -16.86 -16.02
C ASP A 276 3.10 -17.81 -17.16
N LYS A 277 4.32 -17.68 -17.65
CA LYS A 277 4.84 -18.52 -18.75
C LYS A 277 4.94 -20.00 -18.39
N VAL A 278 5.19 -20.29 -17.11
CA VAL A 278 5.33 -21.67 -16.62
C VAL A 278 4.03 -22.45 -16.80
N ASN A 279 2.91 -21.81 -16.49
CA ASN A 279 1.58 -22.42 -16.61
C ASN A 279 0.88 -22.04 -17.94
N ASN A 280 1.58 -21.41 -18.88
CA ASN A 280 1.08 -21.01 -20.20
C ASN A 280 -0.22 -20.20 -20.14
N ARG A 281 -0.26 -19.18 -19.28
CA ARG A 281 -1.44 -18.35 -19.04
C ARG A 281 -1.04 -16.92 -18.64
N TYR A 282 -2.03 -16.04 -18.60
CA TYR A 282 -1.98 -14.82 -17.79
C TYR A 282 -2.81 -15.03 -16.52
N LEU A 283 -2.26 -14.63 -15.39
CA LEU A 283 -2.97 -14.62 -14.12
C LEU A 283 -3.29 -13.19 -13.74
N VAL A 284 -4.54 -12.93 -13.37
CA VAL A 284 -4.97 -11.59 -12.96
C VAL A 284 -5.45 -11.61 -11.51
N LEU A 285 -4.92 -10.67 -10.74
CA LEU A 285 -5.31 -10.39 -9.36
C LEU A 285 -5.86 -8.96 -9.33
N GLU A 286 -7.08 -8.77 -8.90
CA GLU A 286 -7.70 -7.45 -8.84
C GLU A 286 -8.30 -7.20 -7.45
N GLY A 287 -7.92 -6.07 -6.85
CA GLY A 287 -8.61 -5.52 -5.69
C GLY A 287 -9.50 -4.34 -6.11
N PHE A 288 -10.77 -4.33 -5.69
CA PHE A 288 -11.65 -3.19 -5.92
C PHE A 288 -12.54 -2.90 -4.71
N VAL A 289 -12.85 -1.63 -4.51
CA VAL A 289 -13.51 -1.16 -3.29
C VAL A 289 -14.79 -0.41 -3.63
N PHE A 290 -15.89 -0.81 -2.98
CA PHE A 290 -17.11 -0.02 -2.89
C PHE A 290 -17.26 0.52 -1.47
N GLY A 291 -17.29 1.84 -1.31
CA GLY A 291 -17.39 2.49 -0.01
C GLY A 291 -17.75 3.97 -0.16
N PRO A 292 -19.01 4.32 -0.45
CA PRO A 292 -19.39 5.68 -0.85
C PRO A 292 -19.08 6.75 0.21
N SER A 293 -19.03 6.36 1.48
CA SER A 293 -18.80 7.30 2.61
C SER A 293 -17.50 7.04 3.36
N ALA A 294 -16.58 6.23 2.81
CA ALA A 294 -15.32 5.88 3.46
C ALA A 294 -14.13 6.40 2.66
N ALA A 295 -13.05 6.76 3.36
CA ALA A 295 -11.73 6.90 2.75
C ALA A 295 -11.29 5.55 2.19
N LYS A 296 -10.74 5.53 0.97
CA LYS A 296 -10.51 4.31 0.20
C LYS A 296 -9.04 3.91 0.11
N ARG A 297 -8.12 4.85 0.33
CA ARG A 297 -6.68 4.61 0.25
C ARG A 297 -6.24 3.36 1.00
N ASP A 298 -6.62 3.23 2.27
CA ASP A 298 -6.16 2.12 3.11
C ASP A 298 -6.82 0.78 2.74
N TYR A 299 -7.99 0.81 2.11
CA TYR A 299 -8.63 -0.39 1.56
C TYR A 299 -7.97 -0.84 0.26
N VAL A 300 -7.63 0.08 -0.63
CA VAL A 300 -6.85 -0.22 -1.84
C VAL A 300 -5.47 -0.74 -1.44
N PHE A 301 -4.80 -0.08 -0.51
CA PHE A 301 -3.51 -0.52 0.02
C PHE A 301 -3.55 -1.91 0.71
N GLU A 302 -4.71 -2.35 1.17
CA GLU A 302 -4.88 -3.73 1.67
C GLU A 302 -4.81 -4.75 0.55
N THR A 303 -5.21 -4.38 -0.66
CA THR A 303 -5.28 -5.27 -1.82
C THR A 303 -4.01 -5.23 -2.68
N GLU A 304 -3.09 -4.32 -2.39
CA GLU A 304 -1.73 -4.26 -2.95
C GLU A 304 -0.83 -5.35 -2.33
#